data_d14f4dea8e84681b02b3f14fcf266ce0
#
_entry.id   d14f4dea8e84681b02b3f14fcf266ce0
#
_cell.length_a   1.000
_cell.length_b   1.000
_cell.length_c   1.000
_cell.angle_alpha   90.00
_cell.angle_beta   90.00
_cell.angle_gamma   90.00
#
_symmetry.space_group_name_H-M   'P 1'
#
loop_
_entity.id
_entity.type
_entity.pdbx_description
1 polymer ?
#
loop_
_entity_poly.entity_id
_entity_poly.type
_entity_poly.pdbx_seq_one_letter_code
_entity_poly.pdbx_strand_id
1 'polypeptide(L)'
;QGLSFEVLKNFGFEVPFYQASLAKTLTDETMTNLVETRLKNSEYELDGIILTQMDNIEEGFVGSTINPKCSRKFKIGIYDNEAESVVTNINWQISRWGVFTPVLEIEPVEICGCTVSNITAHNYTNVLATKCGIGSRIRFKRAGLVIPKLEEVLEESEDYNLPNCKTRVNGVDLVFDEDDEVWYHDPELGEFVWEKDLRALEYFGQKLEIDQLGGGNCAKLYSAYSMEYDWRLTPVDIFNLSDEFIINTIGKNGEKIVASLKAKKSTLTEVKFAAAVGAFGPDMGEHILQRVYDKYGRLDNITEAELSVLDDFAESRINQYLEWQNNWTKIKNYVADFLTFAKKEVTSDKFSGQVVCFSGIRDKDLTNYINTNGGQASDNWTKNVTCLILKDKNSTSSKADKARKAGIEILSLEEAYERFGFKC
;
A
#
# COMPACT_ATOMS: atom_id res chain seq x y z
N GLN A 1 29.49 8.50 -9.57
CA GLN A 1 28.12 8.03 -9.75
C GLN A 1 27.46 8.49 -11.05
N GLY A 2 27.97 9.47 -11.77
CA GLY A 2 27.85 9.50 -13.22
C GLY A 2 28.33 8.17 -13.84
N LEU A 3 29.10 7.44 -13.09
CA LEU A 3 29.59 6.10 -13.40
C LEU A 3 28.47 5.07 -13.66
N SER A 4 27.30 5.11 -13.02
CA SER A 4 26.29 4.09 -13.25
C SER A 4 25.60 4.23 -14.61
N PHE A 5 25.29 5.45 -15.04
CA PHE A 5 24.72 5.67 -16.35
C PHE A 5 25.75 5.52 -17.49
N GLU A 6 26.99 5.91 -17.26
CA GLU A 6 28.07 5.66 -18.23
C GLU A 6 28.38 4.17 -18.34
N VAL A 7 28.40 3.44 -17.22
CA VAL A 7 28.56 1.99 -17.24
C VAL A 7 27.42 1.32 -17.99
N LEU A 8 26.17 1.72 -17.74
CA LEU A 8 25.02 1.19 -18.48
C LEU A 8 25.10 1.49 -19.98
N LYS A 9 25.50 2.73 -20.33
CA LYS A 9 25.78 3.09 -21.76
C LYS A 9 26.83 2.19 -22.39
N ASN A 10 27.90 1.89 -21.67
CA ASN A 10 28.97 1.02 -22.18
C ASN A 10 28.52 -0.42 -22.37
N PHE A 11 27.48 -0.85 -21.66
CA PHE A 11 26.80 -2.13 -21.87
C PHE A 11 25.71 -2.09 -22.95
N GLY A 12 25.53 -0.95 -23.62
CA GLY A 12 24.56 -0.79 -24.71
C GLY A 12 23.13 -0.47 -24.28
N PHE A 13 22.93 -0.10 -23.00
CA PHE A 13 21.61 0.35 -22.54
C PHE A 13 21.36 1.82 -22.90
N GLU A 14 20.15 2.13 -23.29
CA GLU A 14 19.67 3.50 -23.32
C GLU A 14 19.48 4.01 -21.88
N VAL A 15 19.99 5.20 -21.61
CA VAL A 15 19.89 5.81 -20.28
C VAL A 15 19.17 7.16 -20.38
N PRO A 16 18.40 7.56 -19.36
CA PRO A 16 17.75 8.85 -19.33
C PRO A 16 18.80 9.98 -19.40
N PHE A 17 18.39 11.13 -19.88
CA PHE A 17 19.24 12.33 -19.82
C PHE A 17 19.60 12.63 -18.39
N TYR A 18 20.87 12.92 -18.14
CA TYR A 18 21.37 13.36 -16.84
C TYR A 18 22.41 14.46 -17.01
N GLN A 19 22.48 15.33 -16.02
CA GLN A 19 23.41 16.46 -15.97
C GLN A 19 23.80 16.71 -14.53
N ALA A 20 25.09 16.97 -14.28
CA ALA A 20 25.56 17.44 -12.98
C ALA A 20 25.50 18.97 -12.94
N SER A 21 25.02 19.52 -11.84
CA SER A 21 24.91 20.96 -11.61
C SER A 21 25.28 21.31 -10.17
N LEU A 22 25.79 22.52 -9.96
CA LEU A 22 26.04 23.01 -8.60
C LEU A 22 24.70 23.43 -7.96
N ALA A 23 24.46 23.08 -6.70
CA ALA A 23 23.22 23.39 -5.99
C ALA A 23 22.83 24.88 -6.07
N LYS A 24 23.79 25.77 -6.00
CA LYS A 24 23.59 27.24 -6.10
C LYS A 24 23.04 27.70 -7.46
N THR A 25 23.14 26.89 -8.52
CA THR A 25 22.63 27.22 -9.87
C THR A 25 21.26 26.64 -10.13
N LEU A 26 20.73 25.86 -9.20
CA LEU A 26 19.40 25.22 -9.31
C LEU A 26 18.34 26.20 -8.76
N THR A 27 17.99 27.20 -9.56
CA THR A 27 16.85 28.09 -9.29
C THR A 27 15.59 27.55 -9.97
N ASP A 28 14.41 27.98 -9.53
CA ASP A 28 13.14 27.58 -10.18
C ASP A 28 13.16 27.93 -11.68
N GLU A 29 13.70 29.06 -12.05
CA GLU A 29 13.84 29.49 -13.45
C GLU A 29 14.73 28.53 -14.25
N THR A 30 15.93 28.19 -13.74
CA THR A 30 16.86 27.29 -14.44
C THR A 30 16.29 25.88 -14.55
N MET A 31 15.60 25.40 -13.53
CA MET A 31 14.95 24.09 -13.55
C MET A 31 13.75 24.07 -14.49
N THR A 32 12.94 25.11 -14.52
CA THR A 32 11.82 25.27 -15.46
C THR A 32 12.32 25.25 -16.89
N ASN A 33 13.31 26.08 -17.24
CA ASN A 33 13.92 26.12 -18.55
C ASN A 33 14.52 24.77 -18.97
N LEU A 34 15.10 24.02 -18.04
CA LEU A 34 15.62 22.69 -18.32
C LEU A 34 14.47 21.71 -18.66
N VAL A 35 13.40 21.70 -17.87
CA VAL A 35 12.24 20.84 -18.15
C VAL A 35 11.61 21.19 -19.50
N GLU A 36 11.36 22.48 -19.78
CA GLU A 36 10.82 22.94 -21.06
C GLU A 36 11.67 22.51 -22.26
N THR A 37 13.00 22.65 -22.12
CA THR A 37 13.94 22.22 -23.16
C THR A 37 13.88 20.70 -23.37
N ARG A 38 13.80 19.94 -22.28
CA ARG A 38 13.72 18.49 -22.36
C ARG A 38 12.38 18.02 -22.95
N LEU A 39 11.27 18.67 -22.62
CA LEU A 39 9.97 18.39 -23.21
C LEU A 39 9.97 18.53 -24.74
N LYS A 40 10.66 19.53 -25.26
CA LYS A 40 10.77 19.76 -26.70
C LYS A 40 11.66 18.74 -27.41
N ASN A 41 12.65 18.18 -26.72
CA ASN A 41 13.73 17.38 -27.29
C ASN A 41 13.67 15.90 -26.90
N SER A 42 12.73 15.48 -26.05
CA SER A 42 12.58 14.09 -25.63
C SER A 42 11.60 13.36 -26.55
N GLU A 43 11.93 12.14 -26.90
CA GLU A 43 11.02 11.21 -27.59
C GLU A 43 9.97 10.61 -26.63
N TYR A 44 10.17 10.82 -25.32
CA TYR A 44 9.29 10.33 -24.26
C TYR A 44 8.56 11.48 -23.58
N GLU A 45 7.36 11.23 -23.14
CA GLU A 45 6.63 12.16 -22.26
C GLU A 45 7.35 12.30 -20.90
N LEU A 46 7.47 13.52 -20.41
CA LEU A 46 8.15 13.83 -19.15
C LEU A 46 7.19 14.53 -18.19
N ASP A 47 7.14 14.08 -16.95
CA ASP A 47 6.32 14.72 -15.90
C ASP A 47 7.15 15.58 -14.92
N GLY A 48 8.42 15.79 -15.23
CA GLY A 48 9.36 16.58 -14.44
C GLY A 48 10.77 16.03 -14.46
N ILE A 49 11.61 16.55 -13.57
CA ILE A 49 12.99 16.12 -13.37
C ILE A 49 13.21 15.61 -11.95
N ILE A 50 14.17 14.74 -11.77
CA ILE A 50 14.59 14.26 -10.46
C ILE A 50 15.94 14.91 -10.12
N LEU A 51 15.98 15.66 -9.04
CA LEU A 51 17.18 16.21 -8.47
C LEU A 51 17.74 15.25 -7.44
N THR A 52 18.97 14.80 -7.60
CA THR A 52 19.62 13.86 -6.67
C THR A 52 20.89 14.47 -6.14
N GLN A 53 21.01 14.57 -4.82
CA GLN A 53 22.22 15.06 -4.16
C GLN A 53 23.34 14.02 -4.30
N MET A 54 24.47 14.42 -4.90
CA MET A 54 25.55 13.48 -5.20
C MET A 54 26.38 13.07 -3.98
N ASP A 55 26.50 13.95 -2.98
CA ASP A 55 27.37 13.71 -1.84
C ASP A 55 26.85 12.65 -0.86
N ASN A 56 25.55 12.34 -0.90
CA ASN A 56 24.88 11.42 0.02
C ASN A 56 23.99 10.38 -0.68
N ILE A 57 24.30 10.02 -1.92
CA ILE A 57 23.46 9.09 -2.69
C ILE A 57 23.39 7.72 -2.03
N GLU A 58 24.49 7.23 -1.46
CA GLU A 58 24.51 5.94 -0.80
C GLU A 58 23.60 5.90 0.43
N GLU A 59 23.52 6.98 1.20
CA GLU A 59 22.62 7.10 2.36
C GLU A 59 21.15 7.23 1.95
N GLY A 60 20.88 7.88 0.82
CA GLY A 60 19.53 8.10 0.33
C GLY A 60 18.87 6.90 -0.31
N PHE A 61 19.66 5.94 -0.81
CA PHE A 61 19.17 4.70 -1.44
C PHE A 61 19.11 3.51 -0.49
N VAL A 62 19.56 3.66 0.75
CA VAL A 62 19.49 2.62 1.78
C VAL A 62 18.07 2.54 2.31
N GLY A 63 17.38 1.49 1.96
CA GLY A 63 15.99 1.22 2.32
C GLY A 63 15.11 1.04 1.09
N SER A 64 14.11 0.18 1.19
CA SER A 64 13.11 -0.10 0.14
C SER A 64 12.12 1.06 -0.08
N THR A 65 12.57 2.30 0.08
CA THR A 65 11.69 3.44 -0.16
C THR A 65 11.63 3.73 -1.66
N ILE A 66 10.42 3.73 -2.19
CA ILE A 66 10.11 4.17 -3.57
C ILE A 66 10.65 5.59 -3.82
N ASN A 67 10.82 6.38 -2.76
CA ASN A 67 11.29 7.76 -2.82
C ASN A 67 12.60 7.91 -2.02
N PRO A 68 13.78 7.91 -2.67
CA PRO A 68 15.06 8.12 -1.99
C PRO A 68 15.15 9.48 -1.29
N LYS A 69 15.66 9.50 -0.07
CA LYS A 69 15.77 10.74 0.72
C LYS A 69 16.70 11.79 0.11
N CYS A 70 17.70 11.34 -0.66
CA CYS A 70 18.64 12.21 -1.39
C CYS A 70 18.07 12.79 -2.68
N SER A 71 16.86 12.42 -3.05
CA SER A 71 16.22 12.84 -4.30
C SER A 71 14.96 13.65 -4.04
N ARG A 72 14.72 14.62 -4.91
CA ARG A 72 13.49 15.43 -4.94
C ARG A 72 13.00 15.51 -6.36
N LYS A 73 11.69 15.45 -6.52
CA LYS A 73 11.03 15.64 -7.80
C LYS A 73 10.70 17.13 -7.97
N PHE A 74 11.11 17.68 -9.08
CA PHE A 74 10.70 18.99 -9.53
C PHE A 74 9.73 18.81 -10.68
N LYS A 75 8.52 19.30 -10.50
CA LYS A 75 7.47 19.32 -11.51
C LYS A 75 7.14 20.76 -11.82
N ILE A 76 6.99 21.08 -13.09
CA ILE A 76 6.39 22.33 -13.53
C ILE A 76 4.99 22.02 -14.04
N GLY A 77 4.05 22.90 -13.70
CA GLY A 77 2.64 22.79 -14.13
C GLY A 77 2.43 23.06 -15.64
N ILE A 78 3.42 22.76 -16.49
CA ILE A 78 3.37 22.98 -17.93
C ILE A 78 2.29 22.13 -18.61
N TYR A 79 1.85 21.07 -17.95
CA TYR A 79 0.71 20.28 -18.38
C TYR A 79 -0.51 20.55 -17.51
N ASP A 80 -0.97 21.78 -17.46
CA ASP A 80 -2.37 22.05 -17.20
C ASP A 80 -3.16 21.64 -18.44
N ASN A 81 -3.16 20.33 -18.70
CA ASN A 81 -4.03 19.76 -19.68
C ASN A 81 -5.42 19.74 -19.05
N GLU A 82 -6.05 20.88 -19.12
CA GLU A 82 -7.43 21.06 -18.75
C GLU A 82 -8.32 20.73 -19.95
N ALA A 83 -9.41 20.11 -19.65
CA ALA A 83 -10.48 19.88 -20.60
C ALA A 83 -11.83 20.13 -19.96
N GLU A 84 -12.82 20.39 -20.77
CA GLU A 84 -14.22 20.52 -20.33
C GLU A 84 -15.02 19.35 -20.86
N SER A 85 -15.98 18.89 -20.07
CA SER A 85 -16.92 17.86 -20.45
C SER A 85 -18.23 17.98 -19.67
N VAL A 86 -19.20 17.16 -20.05
CA VAL A 86 -20.50 17.07 -19.39
C VAL A 86 -20.58 15.76 -18.61
N VAL A 87 -21.07 15.81 -17.38
CA VAL A 87 -21.33 14.62 -16.56
C VAL A 87 -22.55 13.90 -17.10
N THR A 88 -22.37 12.66 -17.53
CA THR A 88 -23.45 11.83 -18.07
C THR A 88 -24.08 10.91 -17.02
N ASN A 89 -23.30 10.53 -16.00
CA ASN A 89 -23.74 9.70 -14.88
C ASN A 89 -22.83 9.87 -13.67
N ILE A 90 -23.32 9.51 -12.48
CA ILE A 90 -22.50 9.36 -11.28
C ILE A 90 -22.61 7.91 -10.82
N ASN A 91 -21.50 7.20 -10.91
CA ASN A 91 -21.39 5.81 -10.46
C ASN A 91 -20.88 5.76 -9.02
N TRP A 92 -21.73 5.36 -8.10
CA TRP A 92 -21.39 5.19 -6.69
C TRP A 92 -20.79 3.81 -6.44
N GLN A 93 -19.46 3.76 -6.41
CA GLN A 93 -18.71 2.53 -6.20
C GLN A 93 -18.55 2.23 -4.71
N ILE A 94 -18.80 1.00 -4.31
CA ILE A 94 -18.59 0.56 -2.94
C ILE A 94 -17.17 0.03 -2.74
N SER A 95 -16.53 0.45 -1.65
CA SER A 95 -15.24 -0.09 -1.21
C SER A 95 -15.41 -1.40 -0.42
N ARG A 96 -14.31 -2.09 -0.15
CA ARG A 96 -14.32 -3.28 0.72
C ARG A 96 -14.77 -2.99 2.17
N TRP A 97 -14.81 -1.74 2.56
CA TRP A 97 -15.26 -1.27 3.87
C TRP A 97 -16.74 -0.89 3.90
N GLY A 98 -17.38 -0.86 2.76
CA GLY A 98 -18.77 -0.43 2.63
C GLY A 98 -18.94 1.05 2.28
N VAL A 99 -17.84 1.81 2.18
CA VAL A 99 -17.88 3.23 1.85
C VAL A 99 -18.17 3.41 0.36
N PHE A 100 -19.14 4.26 0.02
CA PHE A 100 -19.44 4.64 -1.35
C PHE A 100 -18.60 5.82 -1.81
N THR A 101 -17.95 5.67 -2.95
CA THR A 101 -17.12 6.69 -3.58
C THR A 101 -17.70 7.05 -4.95
N PRO A 102 -17.99 8.33 -5.22
CA PRO A 102 -18.53 8.77 -6.49
C PRO A 102 -17.46 8.80 -7.58
N VAL A 103 -17.78 8.22 -8.73
CA VAL A 103 -17.04 8.34 -9.97
C VAL A 103 -17.93 8.99 -11.00
N LEU A 104 -17.55 10.16 -11.50
CA LEU A 104 -18.26 10.85 -12.58
C LEU A 104 -17.97 10.12 -13.89
N GLU A 105 -19.00 9.70 -14.58
CA GLU A 105 -18.92 9.30 -15.97
C GLU A 105 -19.20 10.56 -16.81
N ILE A 106 -18.34 10.86 -17.77
CA ILE A 106 -18.39 12.06 -18.58
C ILE A 106 -18.46 11.73 -20.07
N GLU A 107 -18.89 12.69 -20.88
CA GLU A 107 -18.70 12.61 -22.32
C GLU A 107 -17.19 12.43 -22.59
N PRO A 108 -16.78 11.40 -23.37
CA PRO A 108 -15.37 11.11 -23.57
C PRO A 108 -14.61 12.29 -24.19
N VAL A 109 -13.48 12.67 -23.62
CA VAL A 109 -12.60 13.75 -24.08
C VAL A 109 -11.19 13.24 -24.29
N GLU A 110 -10.61 13.57 -25.43
CA GLU A 110 -9.20 13.31 -25.71
C GLU A 110 -8.32 14.35 -25.00
N ILE A 111 -7.44 13.89 -24.10
CA ILE A 111 -6.50 14.73 -23.36
C ILE A 111 -5.16 14.01 -23.24
N CYS A 112 -4.08 14.64 -23.67
CA CYS A 112 -2.73 14.07 -23.65
C CYS A 112 -2.64 12.67 -24.27
N GLY A 113 -3.26 12.47 -25.45
CA GLY A 113 -3.22 11.21 -26.18
C GLY A 113 -3.99 10.06 -25.52
N CYS A 114 -4.85 10.36 -24.55
CA CYS A 114 -5.73 9.38 -23.92
C CYS A 114 -7.16 9.88 -23.88
N THR A 115 -8.11 8.96 -24.05
CA THR A 115 -9.53 9.24 -23.87
C THR A 115 -9.88 9.16 -22.39
N VAL A 116 -10.40 10.23 -21.81
CA VAL A 116 -10.92 10.29 -20.43
C VAL A 116 -12.43 10.21 -20.47
N SER A 117 -13.02 9.25 -19.80
CA SER A 117 -14.45 9.06 -19.64
C SER A 117 -14.90 8.94 -18.17
N ASN A 118 -13.94 8.87 -17.23
CA ASN A 118 -14.24 8.74 -15.81
C ASN A 118 -13.33 9.66 -14.99
N ILE A 119 -13.91 10.34 -13.99
CA ILE A 119 -13.23 11.28 -13.09
C ILE A 119 -13.64 10.97 -11.66
N THR A 120 -12.71 10.98 -10.72
CA THR A 120 -13.08 10.87 -9.29
C THR A 120 -13.68 12.17 -8.79
N ALA A 121 -14.80 12.08 -8.09
CA ALA A 121 -15.43 13.20 -7.38
C ALA A 121 -15.11 13.20 -5.87
N HIS A 122 -14.12 12.44 -5.45
CA HIS A 122 -13.63 12.28 -4.09
C HIS A 122 -14.63 11.59 -3.15
N ASN A 123 -15.65 12.30 -2.67
CA ASN A 123 -16.64 11.80 -1.72
C ASN A 123 -18.01 12.46 -1.95
N TYR A 124 -19.00 12.02 -1.18
CA TYR A 124 -20.36 12.54 -1.20
C TYR A 124 -20.43 14.05 -0.95
N THR A 125 -19.78 14.52 0.10
CA THR A 125 -19.79 15.93 0.46
C THR A 125 -19.24 16.83 -0.64
N ASN A 126 -18.18 16.37 -1.33
CA ASN A 126 -17.61 17.12 -2.45
C ASN A 126 -18.61 17.24 -3.61
N VAL A 127 -19.36 16.18 -3.92
CA VAL A 127 -20.40 16.21 -4.96
C VAL A 127 -21.47 17.22 -4.63
N LEU A 128 -21.96 17.24 -3.38
CA LEU A 128 -22.97 18.21 -2.94
C LEU A 128 -22.44 19.63 -2.88
N ALA A 129 -21.26 19.84 -2.29
CA ALA A 129 -20.67 21.17 -2.12
C ALA A 129 -20.36 21.85 -3.47
N THR A 130 -19.97 21.05 -4.46
CA THR A 130 -19.69 21.56 -5.81
C THR A 130 -20.91 21.57 -6.72
N LYS A 131 -22.03 21.01 -6.28
CA LYS A 131 -23.24 20.79 -7.09
C LYS A 131 -22.94 20.12 -8.43
N CYS A 132 -22.09 19.12 -8.39
CA CYS A 132 -21.63 18.37 -9.55
C CYS A 132 -22.54 17.18 -9.81
N GLY A 133 -23.69 17.41 -10.41
CA GLY A 133 -24.69 16.39 -10.76
C GLY A 133 -24.64 15.94 -12.22
N ILE A 134 -25.56 15.07 -12.61
CA ILE A 134 -25.76 14.66 -14.01
C ILE A 134 -26.18 15.87 -14.81
N GLY A 135 -25.54 16.11 -15.95
CA GLY A 135 -25.74 17.30 -16.78
C GLY A 135 -24.83 18.49 -16.42
N SER A 136 -24.09 18.43 -15.31
CA SER A 136 -23.10 19.45 -14.98
C SER A 136 -22.03 19.55 -16.07
N ARG A 137 -21.68 20.80 -16.43
CA ARG A 137 -20.50 21.07 -17.24
C ARG A 137 -19.32 21.33 -16.32
N ILE A 138 -18.27 20.57 -16.49
CA ILE A 138 -17.11 20.58 -15.61
C ILE A 138 -15.82 20.87 -16.35
N ARG A 139 -14.87 21.46 -15.65
CA ARG A 139 -13.47 21.52 -16.04
C ARG A 139 -12.67 20.57 -15.17
N PHE A 140 -11.84 19.76 -15.81
CA PHE A 140 -10.98 18.81 -15.13
C PHE A 140 -9.56 18.86 -15.70
N LYS A 141 -8.60 18.45 -14.89
CA LYS A 141 -7.22 18.28 -15.34
C LYS A 141 -6.70 16.88 -15.09
N ARG A 142 -5.78 16.46 -15.92
CA ARG A 142 -5.07 15.19 -15.74
C ARG A 142 -3.79 15.41 -14.96
N ALA A 143 -3.86 15.31 -13.62
CA ALA A 143 -2.72 15.53 -12.75
C ALA A 143 -1.64 14.46 -12.97
N GLY A 144 -0.43 14.92 -13.33
CA GLY A 144 0.71 14.02 -13.54
C GLY A 144 0.54 13.02 -14.68
N LEU A 145 -0.27 13.37 -15.69
CA LEU A 145 -0.60 12.55 -16.88
C LEU A 145 -1.31 11.21 -16.56
N VAL A 146 -1.75 10.98 -15.33
CA VAL A 146 -2.31 9.69 -14.90
C VAL A 146 -3.76 9.77 -14.44
N ILE A 147 -4.06 10.59 -13.43
CA ILE A 147 -5.37 10.59 -12.77
C ILE A 147 -6.13 11.88 -13.08
N PRO A 148 -7.30 11.78 -13.78
CA PRO A 148 -8.16 12.93 -13.98
C PRO A 148 -8.77 13.40 -12.65
N LYS A 149 -8.74 14.71 -12.40
CA LYS A 149 -9.32 15.34 -11.21
C LYS A 149 -10.24 16.47 -11.60
N LEU A 150 -11.39 16.55 -10.94
CA LEU A 150 -12.30 17.70 -11.02
C LEU A 150 -11.59 18.94 -10.50
N GLU A 151 -11.58 20.01 -11.30
CA GLU A 151 -11.07 21.34 -10.90
C GLU A 151 -12.20 22.30 -10.58
N GLU A 152 -13.20 22.37 -11.46
CA GLU A 152 -14.28 23.37 -11.36
C GLU A 152 -15.57 22.84 -11.97
N VAL A 153 -16.70 23.21 -11.40
CA VAL A 153 -18.02 23.02 -11.99
C VAL A 153 -18.42 24.34 -12.64
N LEU A 154 -18.56 24.33 -13.97
CA LEU A 154 -18.89 25.52 -14.76
C LEU A 154 -20.39 25.78 -14.84
N GLU A 155 -21.17 24.67 -14.92
CA GLU A 155 -22.62 24.68 -14.91
C GLU A 155 -23.10 23.64 -13.91
N GLU A 156 -23.82 24.09 -12.89
CA GLU A 156 -24.27 23.23 -11.79
C GLU A 156 -25.46 22.34 -12.18
N SER A 157 -25.57 21.19 -11.57
CA SER A 157 -26.75 20.33 -11.60
C SER A 157 -26.93 19.66 -10.25
N GLU A 158 -28.16 19.58 -9.77
CA GLU A 158 -28.49 18.90 -8.51
C GLU A 158 -29.06 17.49 -8.73
N ASP A 159 -28.94 16.93 -9.94
CA ASP A 159 -29.25 15.52 -10.21
C ASP A 159 -28.05 14.65 -9.88
N TYR A 160 -27.91 14.27 -8.61
CA TYR A 160 -26.76 13.54 -8.12
C TYR A 160 -26.87 12.02 -8.27
N ASN A 161 -28.02 11.51 -8.74
CA ASN A 161 -28.29 10.08 -8.76
C ASN A 161 -27.90 9.40 -7.43
N LEU A 162 -28.21 10.09 -6.31
CA LEU A 162 -27.77 9.68 -4.99
C LEU A 162 -28.35 8.33 -4.62
N PRO A 163 -27.51 7.44 -4.07
CA PRO A 163 -28.01 6.38 -3.22
C PRO A 163 -28.68 7.07 -2.02
N ASN A 164 -29.99 7.07 -1.91
CA ASN A 164 -30.63 7.66 -0.75
C ASN A 164 -30.90 6.60 0.33
N CYS A 165 -31.01 7.04 1.59
CA CYS A 165 -31.26 6.18 2.74
C CYS A 165 -32.58 5.36 2.66
N LYS A 166 -33.46 5.66 1.72
CA LYS A 166 -34.69 4.91 1.44
C LYS A 166 -34.59 4.04 0.19
N THR A 167 -33.53 4.17 -0.57
CA THR A 167 -33.29 3.42 -1.80
C THR A 167 -32.29 2.32 -1.49
N ARG A 168 -32.69 1.08 -1.71
CA ARG A 168 -31.76 -0.06 -1.58
C ARG A 168 -30.84 -0.09 -2.80
N VAL A 169 -29.56 -0.05 -2.56
CA VAL A 169 -28.55 -0.39 -3.57
C VAL A 169 -28.22 -1.86 -3.40
N ASN A 170 -28.52 -2.69 -4.40
CA ASN A 170 -28.37 -4.14 -4.33
C ASN A 170 -29.04 -4.78 -3.10
N GLY A 171 -30.18 -4.26 -2.67
CA GLY A 171 -30.93 -4.78 -1.54
C GLY A 171 -30.50 -4.29 -0.16
N VAL A 172 -29.51 -3.38 -0.08
CA VAL A 172 -28.98 -2.90 1.20
C VAL A 172 -29.37 -1.44 1.44
N ASP A 173 -29.79 -1.13 2.66
CA ASP A 173 -30.03 0.23 3.09
C ASP A 173 -28.69 0.98 3.29
N LEU A 174 -28.67 2.26 2.94
CA LEU A 174 -27.50 3.11 3.06
C LEU A 174 -27.63 4.01 4.26
N VAL A 175 -26.52 4.24 4.94
CA VAL A 175 -26.39 5.15 6.06
C VAL A 175 -25.44 6.27 5.69
N PHE A 176 -25.80 7.48 6.05
CA PHE A 176 -24.92 8.65 5.92
C PHE A 176 -24.15 8.84 7.23
N ASP A 177 -22.83 8.89 7.11
CA ASP A 177 -21.94 9.23 8.21
C ASP A 177 -21.57 10.72 8.10
N GLU A 178 -22.11 11.52 9.00
CA GLU A 178 -21.89 12.98 9.01
C GLU A 178 -20.45 13.33 9.44
N ASP A 179 -19.80 12.46 10.24
CA ASP A 179 -18.43 12.69 10.71
C ASP A 179 -17.41 12.47 9.58
N ASP A 180 -17.60 11.42 8.78
CA ASP A 180 -16.74 11.09 7.63
C ASP A 180 -17.22 11.76 6.34
N GLU A 181 -18.40 12.38 6.36
CA GLU A 181 -18.99 13.07 5.20
C GLU A 181 -19.14 12.18 3.96
N VAL A 182 -19.35 10.87 4.15
CA VAL A 182 -19.52 9.88 3.08
C VAL A 182 -20.70 8.96 3.34
N TRP A 183 -21.25 8.42 2.25
CA TRP A 183 -22.25 7.36 2.37
C TRP A 183 -21.58 6.01 2.55
N TYR A 184 -22.02 5.25 3.53
CA TYR A 184 -21.54 3.90 3.77
C TYR A 184 -22.67 2.95 4.18
N HIS A 185 -22.41 1.68 4.07
CA HIS A 185 -23.31 0.63 4.50
C HIS A 185 -23.17 0.40 6.01
N ASP A 186 -24.30 0.40 6.71
CA ASP A 186 -24.35 0.05 8.13
C ASP A 186 -24.30 -1.48 8.30
N PRO A 187 -23.26 -2.03 8.94
CA PRO A 187 -23.14 -3.46 9.17
C PRO A 187 -24.20 -4.01 10.14
N GLU A 188 -24.87 -3.18 10.96
CA GLU A 188 -25.89 -3.60 11.91
C GLU A 188 -27.23 -3.87 11.24
N LEU A 189 -27.49 -3.34 10.04
CA LEU A 189 -28.70 -3.60 9.28
C LEU A 189 -28.83 -5.03 8.76
N GLY A 190 -27.79 -5.86 8.90
CA GLY A 190 -27.82 -7.31 8.65
C GLY A 190 -27.96 -7.72 7.19
N GLU A 191 -28.07 -6.79 6.24
CA GLU A 191 -28.09 -7.06 4.81
C GLU A 191 -26.68 -6.95 4.21
N PHE A 192 -26.33 -7.86 3.31
CA PHE A 192 -24.99 -7.95 2.73
C PHE A 192 -24.95 -7.32 1.36
N VAL A 193 -23.97 -6.47 1.16
CA VAL A 193 -23.64 -5.93 -0.16
C VAL A 193 -22.62 -6.86 -0.78
N TRP A 194 -23.05 -7.64 -1.76
CA TRP A 194 -22.19 -8.61 -2.41
C TRP A 194 -20.97 -7.98 -3.08
N GLU A 195 -21.09 -6.76 -3.59
CA GLU A 195 -19.98 -6.01 -4.14
C GLU A 195 -18.89 -5.69 -3.09
N LYS A 196 -19.30 -5.36 -1.86
CA LYS A 196 -18.37 -5.16 -0.75
C LYS A 196 -17.54 -6.42 -0.50
N ASP A 197 -18.21 -7.57 -0.47
CA ASP A 197 -17.54 -8.85 -0.27
C ASP A 197 -16.61 -9.19 -1.44
N LEU A 198 -17.04 -8.92 -2.68
CA LEU A 198 -16.18 -9.10 -3.84
C LEU A 198 -14.93 -8.21 -3.77
N ARG A 199 -15.06 -6.94 -3.39
CA ARG A 199 -13.91 -6.08 -3.20
C ARG A 199 -12.98 -6.57 -2.09
N ALA A 200 -13.54 -7.15 -1.02
CA ALA A 200 -12.73 -7.75 0.04
C ALA A 200 -11.98 -9.00 -0.46
N LEU A 201 -12.63 -9.86 -1.25
CA LEU A 201 -12.01 -11.05 -1.87
C LEU A 201 -10.92 -10.67 -2.89
N GLU A 202 -11.16 -9.69 -3.73
CA GLU A 202 -10.18 -9.16 -4.68
C GLU A 202 -8.93 -8.65 -3.95
N TYR A 203 -9.14 -7.82 -2.93
CA TYR A 203 -8.05 -7.29 -2.12
C TYR A 203 -7.26 -8.41 -1.43
N PHE A 204 -7.94 -9.40 -0.86
CA PHE A 204 -7.33 -10.57 -0.25
C PHE A 204 -6.46 -11.34 -1.25
N GLY A 205 -6.98 -11.64 -2.44
CA GLY A 205 -6.25 -12.31 -3.50
C GLY A 205 -4.99 -11.54 -3.91
N GLN A 206 -5.11 -10.24 -4.10
CA GLN A 206 -4.01 -9.35 -4.43
C GLN A 206 -2.99 -9.24 -3.28
N LYS A 207 -3.45 -9.04 -2.06
CA LYS A 207 -2.59 -8.86 -0.88
C LYS A 207 -1.77 -10.11 -0.56
N LEU A 208 -2.35 -11.28 -0.72
CA LEU A 208 -1.67 -12.55 -0.55
C LEU A 208 -1.00 -13.06 -1.84
N GLU A 209 -1.14 -12.35 -2.95
CA GLU A 209 -0.60 -12.75 -4.25
C GLU A 209 -1.09 -14.15 -4.67
N ILE A 210 -2.39 -14.41 -4.52
CA ILE A 210 -2.99 -15.67 -4.96
C ILE A 210 -3.19 -15.62 -6.47
N ASP A 211 -2.48 -16.48 -7.18
CA ASP A 211 -2.56 -16.52 -8.65
C ASP A 211 -4.00 -16.79 -9.11
N GLN A 212 -4.45 -16.04 -10.11
CA GLN A 212 -5.79 -16.10 -10.72
C GLN A 212 -6.98 -15.72 -9.80
N LEU A 213 -6.77 -15.30 -8.55
CA LEU A 213 -7.84 -14.83 -7.67
C LEU A 213 -8.10 -13.33 -7.86
N GLY A 214 -8.53 -12.95 -9.06
CA GLY A 214 -8.97 -11.60 -9.41
C GLY A 214 -10.49 -11.50 -9.54
N GLY A 215 -11.00 -10.27 -9.81
CA GLY A 215 -12.43 -9.94 -9.73
C GLY A 215 -13.39 -10.91 -10.41
N GLY A 216 -13.11 -11.30 -11.64
CA GLY A 216 -13.98 -12.23 -12.36
C GLY A 216 -14.05 -13.63 -11.73
N ASN A 217 -12.95 -14.14 -11.18
CA ASN A 217 -12.92 -15.42 -10.50
C ASN A 217 -13.49 -15.32 -9.08
N CYS A 218 -13.26 -14.20 -8.38
CA CYS A 218 -13.93 -13.92 -7.11
C CYS A 218 -15.44 -13.91 -7.25
N ALA A 219 -15.98 -13.25 -8.29
CA ALA A 219 -17.41 -13.21 -8.55
C ALA A 219 -18.00 -14.62 -8.80
N LYS A 220 -17.32 -15.46 -9.58
CA LYS A 220 -17.74 -16.84 -9.81
C LYS A 220 -17.75 -17.67 -8.53
N LEU A 221 -16.68 -17.60 -7.73
CA LEU A 221 -16.60 -18.31 -6.46
C LEU A 221 -17.68 -17.84 -5.49
N TYR A 222 -17.89 -16.52 -5.39
CA TYR A 222 -18.93 -15.95 -4.55
C TYR A 222 -20.31 -16.45 -4.93
N SER A 223 -20.67 -16.38 -6.22
CA SER A 223 -21.98 -16.82 -6.70
C SER A 223 -22.21 -18.30 -6.48
N ALA A 224 -21.22 -19.16 -6.79
CA ALA A 224 -21.33 -20.59 -6.58
C ALA A 224 -21.45 -20.95 -5.09
N TYR A 225 -20.64 -20.29 -4.24
CA TYR A 225 -20.67 -20.51 -2.80
C TYR A 225 -22.02 -20.11 -2.19
N SER A 226 -22.55 -18.93 -2.58
CA SER A 226 -23.84 -18.45 -2.09
C SER A 226 -25.01 -19.37 -2.52
N MET A 227 -24.91 -19.93 -3.71
CA MET A 227 -25.93 -20.89 -4.19
C MET A 227 -25.88 -22.24 -3.47
N GLU A 228 -24.69 -22.72 -3.12
CA GLU A 228 -24.49 -24.03 -2.49
C GLU A 228 -24.75 -24.01 -0.98
N TYR A 229 -24.32 -22.94 -0.31
CA TYR A 229 -24.34 -22.86 1.15
C TYR A 229 -25.37 -21.88 1.72
N ASP A 230 -26.11 -21.17 0.86
CA ASP A 230 -27.07 -20.11 1.25
C ASP A 230 -26.42 -19.07 2.20
N TRP A 231 -25.13 -18.73 1.93
CA TRP A 231 -24.35 -17.85 2.76
C TRP A 231 -23.37 -17.03 1.92
N ARG A 232 -22.84 -15.96 2.52
CA ARG A 232 -21.83 -15.11 1.88
C ARG A 232 -20.44 -15.75 1.93
N LEU A 233 -19.66 -15.63 0.86
CA LEU A 233 -18.26 -15.98 0.83
C LEU A 233 -17.41 -14.77 1.27
N THR A 234 -16.61 -14.94 2.30
CA THR A 234 -15.72 -13.90 2.81
C THR A 234 -14.25 -14.30 2.66
N PRO A 235 -13.29 -13.33 2.76
CA PRO A 235 -11.88 -13.66 2.69
C PRO A 235 -11.41 -14.72 3.70
N VAL A 236 -12.05 -14.82 4.87
CA VAL A 236 -11.67 -15.80 5.90
C VAL A 236 -11.99 -17.23 5.50
N ASP A 237 -12.98 -17.43 4.60
CA ASP A 237 -13.45 -18.74 4.17
C ASP A 237 -12.59 -19.35 3.06
N ILE A 238 -11.81 -18.54 2.34
CA ILE A 238 -11.09 -18.97 1.12
C ILE A 238 -10.16 -20.16 1.38
N PHE A 239 -9.48 -20.20 2.52
CA PHE A 239 -8.61 -21.33 2.87
C PHE A 239 -9.36 -22.57 3.34
N ASN A 240 -10.67 -22.49 3.57
CA ASN A 240 -11.55 -23.59 3.95
C ASN A 240 -12.29 -24.22 2.74
N LEU A 241 -12.25 -23.56 1.58
CA LEU A 241 -12.85 -24.11 0.37
C LEU A 241 -12.15 -25.41 -0.05
N SER A 242 -12.93 -26.40 -0.49
CA SER A 242 -12.36 -27.62 -1.05
C SER A 242 -11.73 -27.37 -2.41
N ASP A 243 -10.65 -28.10 -2.71
CA ASP A 243 -9.98 -28.03 -4.03
C ASP A 243 -10.99 -28.30 -5.16
N GLU A 244 -11.87 -29.28 -4.97
CA GLU A 244 -12.87 -29.69 -5.94
C GLU A 244 -13.89 -28.57 -6.21
N PHE A 245 -14.35 -27.88 -5.17
CA PHE A 245 -15.24 -26.75 -5.32
C PHE A 245 -14.61 -25.63 -6.16
N ILE A 246 -13.37 -25.27 -5.86
CA ILE A 246 -12.65 -24.22 -6.59
C ILE A 246 -12.43 -24.60 -8.07
N ILE A 247 -11.99 -25.84 -8.32
CA ILE A 247 -11.69 -26.34 -9.68
C ILE A 247 -12.98 -26.44 -10.50
N ASN A 248 -14.05 -27.01 -9.93
CA ASN A 248 -15.33 -27.17 -10.63
C ASN A 248 -15.97 -25.81 -10.97
N THR A 249 -15.84 -24.82 -10.07
CA THR A 249 -16.39 -23.47 -10.28
C THR A 249 -15.60 -22.66 -11.32
N ILE A 250 -14.28 -22.73 -11.26
CA ILE A 250 -13.39 -21.84 -12.05
C ILE A 250 -12.84 -22.54 -13.30
N GLY A 251 -12.78 -23.87 -13.30
CA GLY A 251 -12.15 -24.65 -14.36
C GLY A 251 -10.63 -24.59 -14.28
N LYS A 252 -9.94 -24.52 -15.43
CA LYS A 252 -8.47 -24.60 -15.54
C LYS A 252 -7.70 -23.59 -14.65
N ASN A 253 -8.24 -22.41 -14.46
CA ASN A 253 -7.61 -21.42 -13.56
C ASN A 253 -7.80 -21.79 -12.08
N GLY A 254 -8.78 -22.63 -11.75
CA GLY A 254 -9.02 -23.14 -10.39
C GLY A 254 -7.84 -23.97 -9.89
N GLU A 255 -7.19 -24.76 -10.75
CA GLU A 255 -5.98 -25.50 -10.38
C GLU A 255 -4.84 -24.59 -9.92
N LYS A 256 -4.69 -23.42 -10.57
CA LYS A 256 -3.67 -22.43 -10.20
C LYS A 256 -4.01 -21.75 -8.88
N ILE A 257 -5.28 -21.42 -8.66
CA ILE A 257 -5.76 -20.87 -7.37
C ILE A 257 -5.43 -21.85 -6.24
N VAL A 258 -5.82 -23.13 -6.40
CA VAL A 258 -5.55 -24.19 -5.41
C VAL A 258 -4.07 -24.34 -5.12
N ALA A 259 -3.25 -24.43 -6.17
CA ALA A 259 -1.78 -24.53 -6.01
C ALA A 259 -1.21 -23.34 -5.25
N SER A 260 -1.66 -22.11 -5.58
CA SER A 260 -1.24 -20.89 -4.92
C SER A 260 -1.69 -20.84 -3.45
N LEU A 261 -2.93 -21.21 -3.13
CA LEU A 261 -3.42 -21.30 -1.76
C LEU A 261 -2.60 -22.30 -0.92
N LYS A 262 -2.33 -23.48 -1.46
CA LYS A 262 -1.49 -24.50 -0.77
C LYS A 262 -0.07 -23.99 -0.49
N ALA A 263 0.55 -23.35 -1.47
CA ALA A 263 1.87 -22.75 -1.29
C ALA A 263 1.87 -21.65 -0.22
N LYS A 264 0.86 -20.78 -0.22
CA LYS A 264 0.74 -19.71 0.78
C LYS A 264 0.43 -20.24 2.18
N LYS A 265 -0.39 -21.30 2.31
CA LYS A 265 -0.77 -21.88 3.60
C LYS A 265 0.44 -22.27 4.48
N SER A 266 1.56 -22.68 3.87
CA SER A 266 2.78 -23.05 4.59
C SER A 266 3.65 -21.87 5.05
N THR A 267 3.48 -20.70 4.46
CA THR A 267 4.33 -19.50 4.71
C THR A 267 3.57 -18.32 5.26
N LEU A 268 2.24 -18.43 5.41
CA LEU A 268 1.38 -17.33 5.79
C LEU A 268 1.52 -17.00 7.27
N THR A 269 1.98 -15.78 7.57
CA THR A 269 2.08 -15.28 8.94
C THR A 269 0.75 -14.73 9.44
N GLU A 270 0.56 -14.74 10.77
CA GLU A 270 -0.60 -14.17 11.44
C GLU A 270 -0.84 -12.70 11.03
N VAL A 271 0.21 -11.91 10.97
CA VAL A 271 0.16 -10.49 10.59
C VAL A 271 -0.31 -10.30 9.15
N LYS A 272 0.26 -11.06 8.21
CA LYS A 272 -0.09 -10.93 6.79
C LYS A 272 -1.53 -11.33 6.54
N PHE A 273 -2.01 -12.38 7.20
CA PHE A 273 -3.40 -12.81 7.10
C PHE A 273 -4.36 -11.79 7.71
N ALA A 274 -4.09 -11.30 8.93
CA ALA A 274 -4.93 -10.28 9.59
C ALA A 274 -5.07 -9.01 8.73
N ALA A 275 -3.97 -8.56 8.11
CA ALA A 275 -3.99 -7.43 7.20
C ALA A 275 -4.77 -7.72 5.91
N ALA A 276 -4.65 -8.93 5.36
CA ALA A 276 -5.32 -9.31 4.12
C ALA A 276 -6.84 -9.41 4.28
N VAL A 277 -7.32 -9.92 5.41
CA VAL A 277 -8.75 -9.99 5.72
C VAL A 277 -9.31 -8.68 6.28
N GLY A 278 -8.45 -7.68 6.56
CA GLY A 278 -8.87 -6.41 7.13
C GLY A 278 -9.36 -6.50 8.57
N ALA A 279 -8.78 -7.41 9.36
CA ALA A 279 -9.26 -7.75 10.69
C ALA A 279 -9.31 -6.58 11.69
N PHE A 280 -8.50 -5.55 11.48
CA PHE A 280 -8.36 -4.36 12.34
C PHE A 280 -8.93 -3.08 11.72
N GLY A 281 -9.76 -3.20 10.69
CA GLY A 281 -10.39 -2.05 10.04
C GLY A 281 -9.50 -1.32 9.03
N PRO A 282 -9.98 -0.16 8.52
CA PRO A 282 -9.22 0.68 7.60
C PRO A 282 -7.93 1.19 8.28
N ASP A 283 -6.93 1.55 7.47
CA ASP A 283 -5.63 2.12 7.91
C ASP A 283 -4.75 1.25 8.82
N MET A 284 -5.20 0.04 9.17
CA MET A 284 -4.43 -0.97 9.90
C MET A 284 -3.72 -1.93 8.95
N GLY A 285 -2.82 -1.39 8.13
CA GLY A 285 -2.04 -2.18 7.17
C GLY A 285 -1.01 -3.10 7.84
N GLU A 286 -0.45 -4.02 7.03
CA GLU A 286 0.52 -5.03 7.48
C GLU A 286 1.68 -4.44 8.27
N HIS A 287 2.23 -3.29 7.86
CA HIS A 287 3.37 -2.67 8.53
C HIS A 287 3.04 -2.17 9.95
N ILE A 288 1.79 -1.71 10.19
CA ILE A 288 1.33 -1.31 11.53
C ILE A 288 1.17 -2.54 12.41
N LEU A 289 0.48 -3.57 11.90
CA LEU A 289 0.28 -4.82 12.63
C LEU A 289 1.62 -5.53 12.92
N GLN A 290 2.56 -5.46 11.99
CA GLN A 290 3.89 -6.03 12.17
C GLN A 290 4.65 -5.39 13.33
N ARG A 291 4.51 -4.07 13.55
CA ARG A 291 5.13 -3.40 14.70
C ARG A 291 4.58 -3.91 16.04
N VAL A 292 3.27 -4.12 16.11
CA VAL A 292 2.64 -4.70 17.30
C VAL A 292 3.17 -6.11 17.53
N TYR A 293 3.17 -6.91 16.47
CA TYR A 293 3.61 -8.31 16.53
C TYR A 293 5.11 -8.44 16.87
N ASP A 294 5.97 -7.63 16.29
CA ASP A 294 7.41 -7.65 16.56
C ASP A 294 7.72 -7.30 18.03
N LYS A 295 6.87 -6.48 18.66
CA LYS A 295 7.07 -6.08 20.05
C LYS A 295 6.45 -7.07 21.06
N TYR A 296 5.26 -7.60 20.74
CA TYR A 296 4.46 -8.37 21.71
C TYR A 296 4.28 -9.84 21.32
N GLY A 297 4.67 -10.26 20.10
CA GLY A 297 4.51 -11.63 19.60
C GLY A 297 3.05 -12.07 19.40
N ARG A 298 2.11 -11.12 19.47
CA ARG A 298 0.67 -11.36 19.34
C ARG A 298 -0.03 -10.12 18.80
N LEU A 299 -1.24 -10.30 18.28
CA LEU A 299 -2.12 -9.22 17.83
C LEU A 299 -3.38 -9.11 18.71
N ASP A 300 -3.72 -10.13 19.46
CA ASP A 300 -4.85 -10.20 20.38
C ASP A 300 -4.43 -9.83 21.82
N ASN A 301 -5.41 -9.42 22.63
CA ASN A 301 -5.21 -9.04 24.04
C ASN A 301 -4.11 -7.97 24.24
N ILE A 302 -4.03 -7.01 23.35
CA ILE A 302 -3.15 -5.85 23.46
C ILE A 302 -3.89 -4.75 24.24
N THR A 303 -3.22 -4.13 25.18
CA THR A 303 -3.77 -3.06 26.01
C THR A 303 -3.44 -1.68 25.43
N GLU A 304 -4.20 -0.66 25.84
CA GLU A 304 -3.94 0.73 25.50
C GLU A 304 -2.51 1.17 25.91
N ALA A 305 -2.07 0.79 27.12
CA ALA A 305 -0.74 1.11 27.60
C ALA A 305 0.37 0.47 26.74
N GLU A 306 0.14 -0.73 26.19
CA GLU A 306 1.07 -1.37 25.26
C GLU A 306 1.11 -0.65 23.91
N LEU A 307 -0.01 -0.16 23.40
CA LEU A 307 -0.06 0.56 22.13
C LEU A 307 0.54 1.96 22.22
N SER A 308 0.31 2.68 23.33
CA SER A 308 0.76 4.06 23.53
C SER A 308 2.28 4.24 23.54
N VAL A 309 3.05 3.16 23.75
CA VAL A 309 4.52 3.19 23.69
C VAL A 309 5.09 2.84 22.30
N LEU A 310 4.23 2.63 21.32
CA LEU A 310 4.63 2.39 19.93
C LEU A 310 4.69 3.71 19.15
N ASP A 311 5.77 3.90 18.40
CA ASP A 311 5.84 5.01 17.46
C ASP A 311 4.71 4.86 16.39
N ASP A 312 4.09 5.96 15.97
CA ASP A 312 2.97 6.03 15.00
C ASP A 312 1.58 5.56 15.53
N PHE A 313 1.44 5.30 16.84
CA PHE A 313 0.15 5.03 17.45
C PHE A 313 -0.40 6.29 18.15
N ALA A 314 -1.05 7.16 17.37
CA ALA A 314 -1.86 8.25 17.91
C ALA A 314 -3.15 7.70 18.53
N GLU A 315 -3.82 8.50 19.35
CA GLU A 315 -5.03 8.12 20.09
C GLU A 315 -6.12 7.50 19.20
N SER A 316 -6.39 8.07 18.02
CA SER A 316 -7.37 7.54 17.08
C SER A 316 -7.04 6.12 16.61
N ARG A 317 -5.76 5.83 16.34
CA ARG A 317 -5.29 4.50 15.94
C ARG A 317 -5.33 3.50 17.10
N ILE A 318 -5.04 3.94 18.33
CA ILE A 318 -5.17 3.12 19.53
C ILE A 318 -6.63 2.70 19.71
N ASN A 319 -7.55 3.65 19.65
CA ASN A 319 -8.99 3.39 19.80
C ASN A 319 -9.49 2.41 18.75
N GLN A 320 -9.14 2.62 17.49
CA GLN A 320 -9.48 1.71 16.40
C GLN A 320 -8.91 0.29 16.64
N TYR A 321 -7.65 0.17 17.04
CA TYR A 321 -7.04 -1.13 17.30
C TYR A 321 -7.79 -1.89 18.40
N LEU A 322 -8.09 -1.20 19.51
CA LEU A 322 -8.79 -1.78 20.68
C LEU A 322 -10.22 -2.20 20.32
N GLU A 323 -10.92 -1.41 19.52
CA GLU A 323 -12.25 -1.73 19.03
C GLU A 323 -12.24 -3.01 18.18
N TRP A 324 -11.30 -3.10 17.23
CA TRP A 324 -11.27 -4.18 16.25
C TRP A 324 -10.53 -5.45 16.69
N GLN A 325 -9.73 -5.43 17.73
CA GLN A 325 -8.98 -6.62 18.17
C GLN A 325 -9.91 -7.80 18.54
N ASN A 326 -11.12 -7.54 19.02
CA ASN A 326 -12.11 -8.59 19.28
C ASN A 326 -12.57 -9.28 17.98
N ASN A 327 -12.68 -8.53 16.90
CA ASN A 327 -12.96 -9.09 15.58
C ASN A 327 -11.81 -10.01 15.13
N TRP A 328 -10.57 -9.57 15.31
CA TRP A 328 -9.41 -10.43 15.04
C TRP A 328 -9.45 -11.72 15.86
N THR A 329 -9.73 -11.65 17.14
CA THR A 329 -9.82 -12.84 18.02
C THR A 329 -10.87 -13.84 17.52
N LYS A 330 -12.03 -13.35 17.08
CA LYS A 330 -13.08 -14.21 16.47
C LYS A 330 -12.59 -14.87 15.17
N ILE A 331 -11.98 -14.09 14.28
CA ILE A 331 -11.42 -14.59 13.01
C ILE A 331 -10.35 -15.64 13.28
N LYS A 332 -9.40 -15.36 14.17
CA LYS A 332 -8.30 -16.27 14.54
C LYS A 332 -8.82 -17.60 15.06
N ASN A 333 -9.82 -17.57 15.94
CA ASN A 333 -10.45 -18.77 16.46
C ASN A 333 -11.17 -19.57 15.36
N TYR A 334 -11.88 -18.88 14.47
CA TYR A 334 -12.58 -19.53 13.35
C TYR A 334 -11.62 -20.24 12.39
N VAL A 335 -10.51 -19.59 12.02
CA VAL A 335 -9.57 -20.18 11.05
C VAL A 335 -8.64 -21.22 11.66
N ALA A 336 -8.58 -21.35 12.99
CA ALA A 336 -7.69 -22.29 13.67
C ALA A 336 -7.93 -23.76 13.29
N ASP A 337 -9.15 -24.11 12.88
CA ASP A 337 -9.51 -25.48 12.48
C ASP A 337 -8.90 -25.88 11.13
N PHE A 338 -8.57 -24.94 10.25
CA PHE A 338 -8.10 -25.24 8.89
C PHE A 338 -6.85 -24.47 8.45
N LEU A 339 -6.37 -23.50 9.25
CA LEU A 339 -5.22 -22.68 8.95
C LEU A 339 -4.29 -22.56 10.17
N THR A 340 -3.03 -22.93 9.98
CA THR A 340 -1.98 -22.72 10.99
C THR A 340 -1.03 -21.65 10.47
N PHE A 341 -0.84 -20.58 11.24
CA PHE A 341 0.08 -19.52 10.85
C PHE A 341 1.53 -19.96 10.99
N ALA A 342 2.33 -19.68 9.97
CA ALA A 342 3.75 -19.84 10.04
C ALA A 342 4.30 -18.94 11.15
N LYS A 343 4.91 -19.54 12.14
CA LYS A 343 5.73 -18.80 13.11
C LYS A 343 7.01 -18.40 12.40
N LYS A 344 7.51 -17.19 12.68
CA LYS A 344 8.89 -16.86 12.34
C LYS A 344 9.74 -17.93 13.04
N GLU A 345 10.34 -18.82 12.28
CA GLU A 345 11.16 -19.89 12.87
C GLU A 345 12.31 -19.22 13.63
N VAL A 346 12.18 -19.14 14.92
CA VAL A 346 13.29 -18.85 15.82
C VAL A 346 13.93 -20.20 16.08
N THR A 347 14.96 -20.50 15.30
CA THR A 347 15.67 -21.80 15.38
C THR A 347 16.57 -21.89 16.62
N SER A 348 16.89 -20.75 17.22
CA SER A 348 17.64 -20.68 18.47
C SER A 348 17.52 -19.30 19.13
N ASP A 349 17.75 -19.21 20.44
CA ASP A 349 17.81 -17.94 21.20
C ASP A 349 19.23 -17.31 21.17
N LYS A 350 20.07 -17.73 20.24
CA LYS A 350 21.50 -17.35 20.15
C LYS A 350 21.70 -15.83 20.15
N PHE A 351 20.78 -15.09 19.54
CA PHE A 351 20.83 -13.64 19.43
C PHE A 351 19.71 -12.94 20.20
N SER A 352 19.11 -13.61 21.18
CA SER A 352 18.07 -13.02 22.01
C SER A 352 18.57 -11.72 22.65
N GLY A 353 17.75 -10.64 22.54
CA GLY A 353 18.12 -9.29 23.00
C GLY A 353 19.07 -8.51 22.08
N GLN A 354 19.57 -9.11 20.99
CA GLN A 354 20.33 -8.37 19.97
C GLN A 354 19.39 -7.65 19.02
N VAL A 355 19.55 -6.35 18.91
CA VAL A 355 18.83 -5.49 17.95
C VAL A 355 19.85 -4.89 17.00
N VAL A 356 19.91 -5.42 15.79
CA VAL A 356 20.92 -5.08 14.78
C VAL A 356 20.31 -4.12 13.76
N CYS A 357 20.97 -2.98 13.56
CA CYS A 357 20.59 -2.01 12.55
C CYS A 357 21.59 -2.00 11.42
N PHE A 358 21.12 -2.02 10.18
CA PHE A 358 21.97 -1.85 9.01
C PHE A 358 21.96 -0.38 8.54
N SER A 359 23.09 0.11 8.04
CA SER A 359 23.18 1.42 7.43
C SER A 359 24.25 1.46 6.34
N GLY A 360 23.86 1.91 5.15
CA GLY A 360 24.72 1.93 3.97
C GLY A 360 24.97 0.57 3.32
N ILE A 361 24.40 -0.50 3.89
CA ILE A 361 24.49 -1.87 3.37
C ILE A 361 23.23 -2.64 3.75
N ARG A 362 22.89 -3.61 2.93
CA ARG A 362 21.82 -4.59 3.14
C ARG A 362 22.34 -5.97 2.88
N ASP A 363 22.06 -6.87 3.80
CA ASP A 363 22.28 -8.29 3.63
C ASP A 363 21.03 -9.05 4.08
N LYS A 364 20.31 -9.63 3.12
CA LYS A 364 19.06 -10.35 3.39
C LYS A 364 19.32 -11.65 4.12
N ASP A 365 20.41 -12.32 3.80
CA ASP A 365 20.72 -13.64 4.35
C ASP A 365 21.20 -13.50 5.79
N LEU A 366 22.07 -12.53 6.08
CA LEU A 366 22.47 -12.20 7.44
C LEU A 366 21.28 -11.68 8.27
N THR A 367 20.42 -10.83 7.68
CA THR A 367 19.19 -10.36 8.33
C THR A 367 18.29 -11.53 8.72
N ASN A 368 18.04 -12.46 7.80
CA ASN A 368 17.25 -13.66 8.06
C ASN A 368 17.92 -14.54 9.11
N TYR A 369 19.22 -14.74 9.02
CA TYR A 369 19.96 -15.54 9.97
C TYR A 369 19.89 -14.99 11.40
N ILE A 370 20.06 -13.69 11.59
CA ILE A 370 19.91 -13.05 12.91
C ILE A 370 18.47 -13.19 13.41
N ASN A 371 17.49 -12.93 12.56
CA ASN A 371 16.07 -13.00 12.92
C ASN A 371 15.61 -14.43 13.25
N THR A 372 16.11 -15.44 12.53
CA THR A 372 15.77 -16.85 12.80
C THR A 372 16.47 -17.39 14.03
N ASN A 373 17.53 -16.73 14.50
CA ASN A 373 18.27 -17.11 15.71
C ASN A 373 17.95 -16.21 16.92
N GLY A 374 16.74 -15.64 16.99
CA GLY A 374 16.21 -14.93 18.16
C GLY A 374 16.61 -13.46 18.27
N GLY A 375 17.37 -12.91 17.31
CA GLY A 375 17.68 -11.48 17.23
C GLY A 375 16.63 -10.69 16.46
N GLN A 376 16.80 -9.40 16.41
CA GLN A 376 16.03 -8.47 15.57
C GLN A 376 17.00 -7.71 14.66
N ALA A 377 16.85 -7.86 13.36
CA ALA A 377 17.69 -7.15 12.39
C ALA A 377 16.84 -6.39 11.37
N SER A 378 17.10 -5.10 11.21
CA SER A 378 16.37 -4.24 10.28
C SER A 378 17.20 -3.04 9.82
N ASP A 379 16.71 -2.35 8.79
CA ASP A 379 17.31 -1.09 8.34
C ASP A 379 16.84 0.13 9.16
N ASN A 380 15.89 -0.05 10.08
CA ASN A 380 15.34 1.05 10.87
C ASN A 380 16.11 1.24 12.18
N TRP A 381 16.47 2.48 12.49
CA TRP A 381 17.06 2.82 13.77
C TRP A 381 15.98 2.91 14.84
N THR A 382 16.11 2.12 15.88
CA THR A 382 15.27 2.19 17.09
C THR A 382 16.10 2.55 18.32
N LYS A 383 15.47 2.94 19.40
CA LYS A 383 16.17 3.28 20.66
C LYS A 383 16.88 2.07 21.31
N ASN A 384 16.49 0.86 20.90
CA ASN A 384 16.97 -0.40 21.47
C ASN A 384 18.08 -1.05 20.63
N VAL A 385 18.62 -0.37 19.62
CA VAL A 385 19.71 -0.90 18.79
C VAL A 385 20.91 -1.22 19.66
N THR A 386 21.41 -2.45 19.57
CA THR A 386 22.57 -2.97 20.31
C THR A 386 23.82 -3.06 19.42
N CYS A 387 23.64 -3.16 18.11
CA CYS A 387 24.72 -3.24 17.13
C CYS A 387 24.32 -2.53 15.84
N LEU A 388 25.26 -1.75 15.28
CA LEU A 388 25.11 -1.11 13.98
C LEU A 388 26.08 -1.70 12.98
N ILE A 389 25.57 -2.23 11.87
CA ILE A 389 26.40 -2.72 10.77
C ILE A 389 26.48 -1.62 9.70
N LEU A 390 27.70 -1.19 9.40
CA LEU A 390 28.00 -0.15 8.42
C LEU A 390 28.76 -0.72 7.23
N LYS A 391 28.50 -0.17 6.05
CA LYS A 391 29.34 -0.42 4.87
C LYS A 391 30.75 0.14 5.05
N ASP A 392 30.83 1.34 5.67
CA ASP A 392 32.09 2.00 6.03
C ASP A 392 32.00 2.48 7.48
N LYS A 393 32.89 1.97 8.33
CA LYS A 393 32.96 2.33 9.76
C LYS A 393 33.26 3.81 10.00
N ASN A 394 33.87 4.50 9.05
CA ASN A 394 34.16 5.94 9.11
C ASN A 394 32.97 6.81 8.67
N SER A 395 31.83 6.19 8.28
CA SER A 395 30.63 6.92 7.90
C SER A 395 30.22 7.94 8.96
N THR A 396 29.82 9.12 8.51
CA THR A 396 29.25 10.23 9.34
C THR A 396 27.73 10.25 9.27
N SER A 397 27.11 9.13 8.92
CA SER A 397 25.65 9.02 8.85
C SER A 397 24.99 9.32 10.19
N SER A 398 23.77 9.83 10.16
CA SER A 398 22.97 10.09 11.37
C SER A 398 22.86 8.85 12.29
N LYS A 399 22.82 7.64 11.73
CA LYS A 399 22.80 6.40 12.50
C LYS A 399 24.17 6.10 13.12
N ALA A 400 25.27 6.32 12.38
CA ALA A 400 26.62 6.15 12.88
C ALA A 400 26.92 7.12 14.03
N ASP A 401 26.50 8.38 13.91
CA ASP A 401 26.66 9.37 14.96
C ASP A 401 25.84 9.04 16.20
N LYS A 402 24.61 8.55 16.03
CA LYS A 402 23.79 8.07 17.14
C LYS A 402 24.41 6.87 17.84
N ALA A 403 24.96 5.90 17.07
CA ALA A 403 25.63 4.74 17.62
C ALA A 403 26.88 5.12 18.40
N ARG A 404 27.72 6.00 17.86
CA ARG A 404 28.91 6.50 18.55
C ARG A 404 28.57 7.25 19.84
N LYS A 405 27.56 8.14 19.80
CA LYS A 405 27.08 8.88 20.99
C LYS A 405 26.49 7.95 22.05
N ALA A 406 25.85 6.87 21.65
CA ALA A 406 25.24 5.90 22.56
C ALA A 406 26.20 4.76 22.97
N GLY A 407 27.44 4.74 22.50
CA GLY A 407 28.42 3.66 22.78
C GLY A 407 28.01 2.30 22.21
N ILE A 408 27.20 2.28 21.13
CA ILE A 408 26.71 1.06 20.50
C ILE A 408 27.81 0.46 19.62
N GLU A 409 27.93 -0.86 19.63
CA GLU A 409 28.88 -1.61 18.80
C GLU A 409 28.67 -1.31 17.31
N ILE A 410 29.73 -0.94 16.60
CA ILE A 410 29.72 -0.65 15.16
C ILE A 410 30.62 -1.64 14.45
N LEU A 411 30.05 -2.39 13.52
CA LEU A 411 30.72 -3.45 12.76
C LEU A 411 30.69 -3.14 11.24
N SER A 412 31.73 -3.58 10.53
CA SER A 412 31.64 -3.81 9.09
C SER A 412 30.80 -5.05 8.80
N LEU A 413 30.44 -5.28 7.53
CA LEU A 413 29.72 -6.52 7.17
C LEU A 413 30.55 -7.78 7.45
N GLU A 414 31.84 -7.73 7.16
CA GLU A 414 32.79 -8.84 7.38
C GLU A 414 32.91 -9.13 8.88
N GLU A 415 33.09 -8.11 9.71
CA GLU A 415 33.12 -8.26 11.16
C GLU A 415 31.76 -8.77 11.72
N ALA A 416 30.66 -8.38 11.09
CA ALA A 416 29.35 -8.89 11.47
C ALA A 416 29.19 -10.39 11.15
N TYR A 417 29.71 -10.85 10.01
CA TYR A 417 29.74 -12.29 9.69
C TYR A 417 30.51 -13.07 10.74
N GLU A 418 31.68 -12.60 11.14
CA GLU A 418 32.48 -13.22 12.20
C GLU A 418 31.74 -13.17 13.55
N ARG A 419 31.26 -11.98 13.92
CA ARG A 419 30.57 -11.74 15.21
C ARG A 419 29.34 -12.59 15.40
N PHE A 420 28.53 -12.75 14.35
CA PHE A 420 27.31 -13.55 14.38
C PHE A 420 27.54 -15.02 13.97
N GLY A 421 28.74 -15.37 13.52
CA GLY A 421 29.07 -16.72 13.07
C GLY A 421 28.30 -17.12 11.82
N PHE A 422 28.02 -16.15 10.96
CA PHE A 422 27.36 -16.36 9.67
C PHE A 422 28.43 -16.76 8.64
N LYS A 423 28.19 -17.87 7.95
CA LYS A 423 29.06 -18.35 6.85
C LYS A 423 28.24 -18.18 5.55
N CYS A 424 28.77 -17.39 4.62
CA CYS A 424 28.22 -17.27 3.26
C CYS A 424 28.35 -18.59 2.49
#